data_c07658d102fadd35b2e83c9ddd587722
#
_entry.id   c07658d102fadd35b2e83c9ddd587722
#
_cell.length_a   1.000
_cell.length_b   1.000
_cell.length_c   1.000
_cell.angle_alpha   90.00
_cell.angle_beta   90.00
_cell.angle_gamma   90.00
#
_symmetry.space_group_name_H-M   'P 1'
#
loop_
_entity.id
_entity.type
_entity.pdbx_description
1 polymer ?
#
loop_
_entity_poly.entity_id
_entity_poly.type
_entity_poly.pdbx_seq_one_letter_code
_entity_poly.pdbx_strand_id
1 'polypeptide(L)'
;FPFKISDLQKTTSNSHTTIEIIKNKLKSINVKKFINNKNELGHAGFFWVKNNKVFNNIEKFIFKMKFNREILLDDYFKFLFDEKICKVNYFMLDEYIHIGSVKEYLELKYWENYFKNEN
;
A
#
# COMPACT_ATOMS: atom_id res chain seq x y z
N PHE A 1 -1.31 0.98 6.52
CA PHE A 1 -2.36 -0.03 6.79
C PHE A 1 -2.27 -1.14 5.75
N PRO A 2 -1.59 -2.27 6.03
CA PRO A 2 -1.50 -3.40 5.12
C PRO A 2 -2.72 -4.32 5.19
N PHE A 3 -2.94 -5.06 4.11
CA PHE A 3 -3.98 -6.07 3.96
C PHE A 3 -3.45 -7.29 3.19
N LYS A 4 -4.14 -8.42 3.29
CA LYS A 4 -3.80 -9.62 2.50
C LYS A 4 -4.16 -9.40 1.03
N ILE A 5 -3.21 -9.70 0.15
CA ILE A 5 -3.39 -9.56 -1.30
C ILE A 5 -4.20 -10.75 -1.81
N SER A 6 -5.34 -10.48 -2.44
CA SER A 6 -6.14 -11.50 -3.12
C SER A 6 -5.49 -11.94 -4.44
N ASP A 7 -5.92 -13.09 -4.97
CA ASP A 7 -5.42 -13.57 -6.26
C ASP A 7 -5.75 -12.63 -7.43
N LEU A 8 -6.90 -11.96 -7.37
CA LEU A 8 -7.26 -10.94 -8.36
C LEU A 8 -6.29 -9.74 -8.32
N GLN A 9 -5.91 -9.29 -7.13
CA GLN A 9 -4.96 -8.19 -6.95
C GLN A 9 -3.54 -8.56 -7.39
N LYS A 10 -3.16 -9.84 -7.35
CA LYS A 10 -1.89 -10.32 -7.90
C LYS A 10 -1.78 -10.14 -9.42
N THR A 11 -2.90 -10.18 -10.14
CA THR A 11 -2.92 -9.94 -11.60
C THR A 11 -2.71 -8.48 -11.97
N THR A 12 -2.97 -7.54 -11.05
CA THR A 12 -2.74 -6.09 -11.20
C THR A 12 -1.53 -5.61 -10.41
N SER A 13 -0.54 -6.47 -10.25
CA SER A 13 0.57 -6.39 -9.30
C SER A 13 1.38 -5.09 -9.30
N ASN A 14 1.47 -4.41 -10.45
CA ASN A 14 2.26 -3.18 -10.57
C ASN A 14 1.46 -1.89 -10.26
N SER A 15 0.19 -2.01 -9.84
CA SER A 15 -0.66 -0.87 -9.49
C SER A 15 -0.64 -0.53 -8.00
N HIS A 16 -0.23 -1.47 -7.16
CA HIS A 16 -0.30 -1.34 -5.70
C HIS A 16 1.07 -1.24 -5.05
N THR A 17 1.14 -0.47 -3.99
CA THR A 17 2.26 -0.52 -3.05
C THR A 17 2.08 -1.73 -2.14
N THR A 18 3.17 -2.45 -1.91
CA THR A 18 3.21 -3.58 -0.99
C THR A 18 4.21 -3.34 0.13
N ILE A 19 4.04 -4.03 1.24
CA ILE A 19 4.99 -4.05 2.34
C ILE A 19 5.35 -5.48 2.69
N GLU A 20 6.57 -5.69 3.11
CA GLU A 20 7.04 -6.97 3.63
C GLU A 20 7.17 -6.91 5.16
N ILE A 21 6.58 -7.90 5.83
CA ILE A 21 6.62 -8.02 7.29
C ILE A 21 7.31 -9.33 7.67
N ILE A 22 8.36 -9.24 8.47
CA ILE A 22 9.09 -10.40 8.99
C ILE A 22 9.17 -10.28 10.52
N LYS A 23 8.75 -11.34 11.21
CA LYS A 23 8.76 -11.39 12.69
C LYS A 23 8.08 -10.16 13.32
N ASN A 24 6.91 -9.81 12.81
CA ASN A 24 6.11 -8.65 13.25
C ASN A 24 6.83 -7.29 13.12
N LYS A 25 7.80 -7.18 12.22
CA LYS A 25 8.49 -5.93 11.91
C LYS A 25 8.41 -5.62 10.43
N LEU A 26 8.18 -4.35 10.12
CA LEU A 26 8.25 -3.85 8.75
C LEU A 26 9.68 -4.02 8.23
N LYS A 27 9.82 -4.75 7.13
CA LYS A 27 11.10 -5.07 6.50
C LYS A 27 11.38 -4.18 5.29
N SER A 28 10.36 -3.98 4.45
CA SER A 28 10.48 -3.16 3.25
C SER A 28 9.14 -2.57 2.84
N ILE A 29 9.20 -1.47 2.07
CA ILE A 29 8.08 -0.85 1.38
C ILE A 29 8.40 -0.89 -0.12
N ASN A 30 7.52 -1.48 -0.93
CA ASN A 30 7.72 -1.73 -2.35
C ASN A 30 6.66 -0.97 -3.15
N VAL A 31 7.01 0.24 -3.61
CA VAL A 31 6.07 1.14 -4.30
C VAL A 31 5.81 0.64 -5.71
N LYS A 32 4.54 0.40 -6.05
CA LYS A 32 4.10 -0.15 -7.35
C LYS A 32 4.92 -1.36 -7.80
N LYS A 33 5.26 -2.21 -6.85
CA LYS A 33 6.06 -3.41 -7.10
C LYS A 33 5.57 -4.55 -6.23
N PHE A 34 5.33 -5.69 -6.85
CA PHE A 34 4.96 -6.92 -6.20
C PHE A 34 6.13 -7.91 -6.27
N ILE A 35 6.59 -8.40 -5.13
CA ILE A 35 7.74 -9.32 -5.06
C ILE A 35 7.30 -10.78 -5.08
N ASN A 36 6.01 -11.02 -4.82
CA ASN A 36 5.40 -12.35 -4.77
C ASN A 36 6.03 -13.28 -3.72
N ASN A 37 6.18 -12.79 -2.52
CA ASN A 37 6.56 -13.63 -1.40
C ASN A 37 5.42 -13.73 -0.36
N LYS A 38 5.45 -14.79 0.43
CA LYS A 38 4.41 -15.09 1.43
C LYS A 38 4.31 -14.09 2.59
N ASN A 39 5.30 -13.22 2.75
CA ASN A 39 5.34 -12.20 3.80
C ASN A 39 4.92 -10.82 3.27
N GLU A 40 4.48 -10.75 2.02
CA GLU A 40 4.11 -9.51 1.36
C GLU A 40 2.61 -9.24 1.53
N LEU A 41 2.29 -8.02 1.90
CA LEU A 41 0.94 -7.53 2.13
C LEU A 41 0.71 -6.27 1.30
N GLY A 42 -0.53 -6.08 0.84
CA GLY A 42 -0.93 -4.85 0.16
C GLY A 42 -0.98 -3.66 1.13
N HIS A 43 -0.70 -2.46 0.62
CA HIS A 43 -0.86 -1.20 1.35
C HIS A 43 -2.15 -0.51 0.93
N ALA A 44 -3.00 -0.17 1.89
CA ALA A 44 -4.32 0.40 1.63
C ALA A 44 -4.31 1.91 1.29
N GLY A 45 -3.15 2.52 1.17
CA GLY A 45 -3.00 3.94 0.82
C GLY A 45 -3.25 4.91 1.98
N PHE A 46 -3.42 4.41 3.21
CA PHE A 46 -3.62 5.24 4.39
C PHE A 46 -2.34 5.38 5.21
N PHE A 47 -2.02 6.62 5.59
CA PHE A 47 -0.92 6.96 6.47
C PHE A 47 -1.43 7.75 7.66
N TRP A 48 -1.03 7.34 8.85
CA TRP A 48 -1.20 8.14 10.04
C TRP A 48 0.15 8.71 10.47
N VAL A 49 0.21 10.02 10.71
CA VAL A 49 1.43 10.69 11.14
C VAL A 49 1.20 11.38 12.48
N LYS A 50 2.14 11.19 13.40
CA LYS A 50 2.03 11.75 14.76
C LYS A 50 2.04 13.28 14.75
N ASN A 51 2.80 13.89 13.85
CA ASN A 51 2.89 15.34 13.70
C ASN A 51 3.43 15.70 12.31
N ASN A 52 3.27 16.96 11.91
CA ASN A 52 3.67 17.48 10.60
C ASN A 52 5.19 17.54 10.37
N LYS A 53 6.03 17.40 11.41
CA LYS A 53 7.49 17.41 11.28
C LYS A 53 7.99 16.28 10.37
N VAL A 54 7.21 15.23 10.17
CA VAL A 54 7.52 14.16 9.22
C VAL A 54 7.75 14.72 7.82
N PHE A 55 7.10 15.83 7.43
CA PHE A 55 7.21 16.45 6.11
C PHE A 55 8.38 17.41 5.94
N ASN A 56 9.17 17.67 6.98
CA ASN A 56 10.34 18.58 6.90
C ASN A 56 11.46 18.06 5.96
N ASN A 57 11.37 16.81 5.53
CA ASN A 57 12.36 16.20 4.63
C ASN A 57 11.89 16.11 3.16
N ILE A 58 10.76 16.73 2.80
CA ILE A 58 10.21 16.65 1.43
C ILE A 58 11.20 17.23 0.41
N GLU A 59 11.80 18.38 0.67
CA GLU A 59 12.78 18.99 -0.25
C GLU A 59 13.97 18.07 -0.48
N LYS A 60 14.53 17.51 0.60
CA LYS A 60 15.62 16.53 0.52
C LYS A 60 15.23 15.30 -0.29
N PHE A 61 14.01 14.82 -0.11
CA PHE A 61 13.47 13.69 -0.86
C PHE A 61 13.39 14.02 -2.35
N ILE A 62 12.75 15.13 -2.72
CA ILE A 62 12.60 15.56 -4.12
C ILE A 62 13.97 15.75 -4.79
N PHE A 63 14.92 16.34 -4.10
CA PHE A 63 16.27 16.56 -4.62
C PHE A 63 17.05 15.26 -4.84
N LYS A 64 16.88 14.29 -3.93
CA LYS A 64 17.59 12.99 -3.98
C LYS A 64 17.00 12.02 -5.00
N MET A 65 15.69 12.07 -5.19
CA MET A 65 14.98 11.09 -6.00
C MET A 65 14.74 11.60 -7.43
N LYS A 66 15.21 10.79 -8.41
CA LYS A 66 14.89 10.98 -9.82
C LYS A 66 13.97 9.86 -10.26
N PHE A 67 12.71 10.20 -10.53
CA PHE A 67 11.73 9.24 -11.02
C PHE A 67 11.39 9.48 -12.49
N ASN A 68 11.19 8.39 -13.23
CA ASN A 68 10.65 8.43 -14.60
C ASN A 68 9.12 8.29 -14.61
N ARG A 69 8.46 8.47 -13.47
CA ARG A 69 7.02 8.37 -13.26
C ARG A 69 6.55 9.40 -12.24
N GLU A 70 5.25 9.48 -12.08
CA GLU A 70 4.62 10.26 -11.01
C GLU A 70 5.17 9.87 -9.63
N ILE A 71 5.47 10.87 -8.82
CA ILE A 71 5.90 10.69 -7.44
C ILE A 71 4.66 10.51 -6.56
N LEU A 72 4.65 9.45 -5.80
CA LEU A 72 3.57 9.11 -4.87
C LEU A 72 3.97 9.40 -3.43
N LEU A 73 2.96 9.56 -2.57
CA LEU A 73 3.18 9.68 -1.13
C LEU A 73 3.89 8.43 -0.56
N ASP A 74 3.60 7.26 -1.12
CA ASP A 74 4.28 6.00 -0.80
C ASP A 74 5.79 6.07 -1.00
N ASP A 75 6.26 6.76 -2.05
CA ASP A 75 7.70 6.96 -2.32
C ASP A 75 8.35 7.76 -1.20
N TYR A 76 7.65 8.76 -0.69
CA TYR A 76 8.14 9.57 0.42
C TYR A 76 8.24 8.76 1.71
N PHE A 77 7.22 7.98 2.05
CA PHE A 77 7.26 7.12 3.24
C PHE A 77 8.29 6.01 3.11
N LYS A 78 8.48 5.46 1.91
CA LYS A 78 9.59 4.55 1.63
C LYS A 78 10.94 5.20 1.89
N PHE A 79 11.15 6.42 1.39
CA PHE A 79 12.37 7.19 1.63
C PHE A 79 12.64 7.41 3.13
N LEU A 80 11.61 7.83 3.90
CA LEU A 80 11.74 8.03 5.34
C LEU A 80 12.11 6.74 6.07
N PHE A 81 11.56 5.61 5.63
CA PHE A 81 11.86 4.30 6.18
C PHE A 81 13.27 3.83 5.84
N ASP A 82 13.66 3.88 4.57
CA ASP A 82 14.97 3.40 4.08
C ASP A 82 16.13 4.23 4.67
N GLU A 83 15.96 5.55 4.76
CA GLU A 83 16.95 6.48 5.34
C GLU A 83 16.91 6.49 6.88
N LYS A 84 16.01 5.74 7.51
CA LYS A 84 15.83 5.69 8.97
C LYS A 84 15.58 7.06 9.61
N ILE A 85 14.92 7.96 8.87
CA ILE A 85 14.61 9.33 9.33
C ILE A 85 13.54 9.30 10.42
N CYS A 86 12.58 8.39 10.31
CA CYS A 86 11.55 8.20 11.32
C CYS A 86 11.26 6.71 11.55
N LYS A 87 10.66 6.40 12.70
CA LYS A 87 10.16 5.06 12.99
C LYS A 87 8.83 4.87 12.27
N VAL A 88 8.77 3.89 11.38
CA VAL A 88 7.55 3.48 10.69
C VAL A 88 7.03 2.19 11.31
N ASN A 89 5.77 2.20 11.72
CA ASN A 89 5.04 1.03 12.17
C ASN A 89 3.90 0.74 11.21
N TYR A 90 3.33 -0.44 11.30
CA TYR A 90 2.14 -0.81 10.53
C TYR A 90 0.98 -1.16 11.46
N PHE A 91 -0.22 -1.06 10.95
CA PHE A 91 -1.45 -1.48 11.60
C PHE A 91 -2.25 -2.33 10.61
N MET A 92 -2.49 -3.61 10.94
CA MET A 92 -3.21 -4.53 10.08
C MET A 92 -4.68 -4.12 9.97
N LEU A 93 -5.23 -4.22 8.76
CA LEU A 93 -6.67 -4.19 8.53
C LEU A 93 -7.20 -5.62 8.49
N ASP A 94 -8.33 -5.84 9.14
CA ASP A 94 -9.01 -7.14 9.11
C ASP A 94 -9.63 -7.38 7.73
N GLU A 95 -10.22 -6.33 7.15
CA GLU A 95 -10.85 -6.38 5.83
C GLU A 95 -10.48 -5.14 5.01
N TYR A 96 -10.30 -5.34 3.71
CA TYR A 96 -10.04 -4.29 2.75
C TYR A 96 -10.61 -4.65 1.38
N ILE A 97 -11.50 -3.82 0.87
CA ILE A 97 -12.05 -3.94 -0.48
C ILE A 97 -11.53 -2.75 -1.31
N HIS A 98 -10.72 -3.05 -2.31
CA HIS A 98 -10.22 -2.04 -3.23
C HIS A 98 -11.22 -1.81 -4.37
N ILE A 99 -11.60 -0.54 -4.58
CA ILE A 99 -12.44 -0.11 -5.70
C ILE A 99 -11.73 1.03 -6.40
N GLY A 100 -10.72 0.70 -7.19
CA GLY A 100 -9.92 1.67 -7.95
C GLY A 100 -10.25 1.70 -9.44
N SER A 101 -11.16 0.83 -9.90
CA SER A 101 -11.56 0.74 -11.31
C SER A 101 -13.05 0.42 -11.46
N VAL A 102 -13.61 0.75 -12.63
CA VAL A 102 -15.01 0.39 -12.97
C VAL A 102 -15.21 -1.12 -12.94
N LYS A 103 -14.22 -1.90 -13.35
CA LYS A 103 -14.28 -3.36 -13.33
C LYS A 103 -14.45 -3.89 -11.91
N GLU A 104 -13.64 -3.42 -10.96
CA GLU A 104 -13.71 -3.81 -9.54
C GLU A 104 -15.04 -3.39 -8.90
N TYR A 105 -15.55 -2.21 -9.24
CA TYR A 105 -16.87 -1.76 -8.81
C TYR A 105 -17.99 -2.67 -9.31
N LEU A 106 -17.98 -3.04 -10.59
CA LEU A 106 -18.99 -3.93 -11.18
C LEU A 106 -18.93 -5.33 -10.59
N GLU A 107 -17.73 -5.84 -10.30
CA GLU A 107 -17.54 -7.13 -9.63
C GLU A 107 -18.10 -7.11 -8.19
N LEU A 108 -17.84 -6.04 -7.44
CA LEU A 108 -18.42 -5.85 -6.10
C LEU A 108 -19.96 -5.84 -6.18
N LYS A 109 -20.54 -5.10 -7.16
CA LYS A 109 -21.99 -5.03 -7.36
C LYS A 109 -22.59 -6.40 -7.73
N TYR A 110 -21.88 -7.18 -8.52
CA TYR A 110 -22.31 -8.54 -8.84
C TYR A 110 -22.41 -9.39 -7.55
N TRP A 111 -21.39 -9.39 -6.72
CA TRP A 111 -21.39 -10.15 -5.48
C TRP A 111 -22.41 -9.67 -4.45
N GLU A 112 -22.61 -8.35 -4.31
CA GLU A 112 -23.67 -7.80 -3.46
C GLU A 112 -25.04 -8.31 -3.87
N ASN A 113 -25.35 -8.32 -5.18
CA ASN A 113 -26.62 -8.80 -5.70
C ASN A 113 -26.78 -10.31 -5.53
N TYR A 114 -25.71 -11.07 -5.76
CA TYR A 114 -25.72 -12.52 -5.58
C TYR A 114 -26.11 -12.88 -4.15
N PHE A 115 -25.41 -12.34 -3.15
CA PHE A 115 -25.70 -12.64 -1.75
C PHE A 115 -27.03 -12.07 -1.24
N LYS A 116 -27.56 -10.98 -1.81
CA LYS A 116 -28.88 -10.50 -1.47
C LYS A 116 -30.00 -11.39 -1.97
N ASN A 117 -29.79 -12.10 -3.06
CA ASN A 117 -30.80 -12.98 -3.65
C ASN A 117 -30.78 -14.41 -3.08
N GLU A 118 -29.73 -14.79 -2.34
CA GLU A 118 -29.65 -16.08 -1.64
C GLU A 118 -30.26 -16.05 -0.22
N ASN A 119 -30.63 -14.88 0.28
CA ASN A 119 -31.33 -14.71 1.56
C ASN A 119 -32.82 -14.40 1.33
#